data_e932bb9bb0a15c6a10e19cf6a2a92789
#
_entry.id   e932bb9bb0a15c6a10e19cf6a2a92789
#
_cell.length_a   1.000
_cell.length_b   1.000
_cell.length_c   1.000
_cell.angle_alpha   90.00
_cell.angle_beta   90.00
_cell.angle_gamma   90.00
#
_symmetry.space_group_name_H-M   'P 1'
#
loop_
_entity.id
_entity.type
_entity.pdbx_description
1 polymer ?
#
loop_
_entity_poly.entity_id
_entity_poly.type
_entity_poly.pdbx_seq_one_letter_code
_entity_poly.pdbx_strand_id
1 'polypeptide(L)'
;MYARYTVTLRSGLRTPLQSDTIFGHLCWGIRYLEGDGQQALEAFLDRYDSGDPPMLISCAVPKGFLPRPVLPSMGRNLLHFKAAAIGRDMGFEGKKAVYNGLTLLKSLRKRAWVRVEDWLAIRDVLSESALVERLLDRQGKDNEIPGEGKTTIRDHNSISRTTNRVLDPGGLYAVEEHWRNPEDQLQIYVWFSGVDEQAFWDRLWQEYIVPTGFGKDKSTGAGWLDIVQDTAFDSDLFALDGADAHMSLSNAALPDWPGGIFGFYKTFCKHGKLGGHFAVHGPAGGPANPFKKPLLMLRPGAVFKGEPPKGRLLANVHVDASIQHYGLPLCLPARLEVQDA
;
A
#
# COMPACT_ATOMS: atom_id res chain seq x y z
N MET A 1 10.57 12.92 11.04
CA MET A 1 11.67 11.98 10.74
C MET A 1 11.14 10.77 9.97
N TYR A 2 11.95 10.16 9.08
CA TYR A 2 11.53 8.98 8.31
C TYR A 2 12.19 7.72 8.86
N ALA A 3 11.47 6.62 8.85
CA ALA A 3 11.98 5.30 9.20
C ALA A 3 11.50 4.24 8.22
N ARG A 4 12.25 3.15 8.11
CA ARG A 4 11.90 1.97 7.33
C ARG A 4 11.89 0.75 8.23
N TYR A 5 10.86 -0.06 8.09
CA TYR A 5 10.71 -1.31 8.83
C TYR A 5 10.67 -2.49 7.87
N THR A 6 11.38 -3.55 8.20
CA THR A 6 11.34 -4.82 7.48
C THR A 6 10.37 -5.76 8.18
N VAL A 7 9.44 -6.31 7.42
CA VAL A 7 8.42 -7.26 7.89
C VAL A 7 8.70 -8.62 7.30
N THR A 8 8.76 -9.64 8.17
CA THR A 8 8.89 -11.05 7.79
C THR A 8 7.61 -11.79 8.13
N LEU A 9 6.96 -12.39 7.14
CA LEU A 9 5.75 -13.17 7.37
C LEU A 9 6.10 -14.57 7.90
N ARG A 10 5.43 -14.99 8.97
CA ARG A 10 5.56 -16.31 9.58
C ARG A 10 4.38 -17.21 9.27
N SER A 11 3.26 -16.61 8.84
CA SER A 11 2.07 -17.33 8.36
C SER A 11 1.42 -16.59 7.21
N GLY A 12 0.41 -17.20 6.58
CA GLY A 12 -0.36 -16.56 5.52
C GLY A 12 -1.13 -15.34 6.02
N LEU A 13 -1.20 -14.30 5.18
CA LEU A 13 -2.00 -13.11 5.42
C LEU A 13 -3.39 -13.27 4.80
N ARG A 14 -4.43 -12.94 5.56
CA ARG A 14 -5.82 -12.83 5.08
C ARG A 14 -6.29 -11.39 4.95
N THR A 15 -5.43 -10.45 5.31
CA THR A 15 -5.62 -9.01 5.13
C THR A 15 -4.30 -8.42 4.65
N PRO A 16 -4.26 -7.72 3.52
CA PRO A 16 -3.04 -7.10 3.04
C PRO A 16 -2.51 -6.03 4.01
N LEU A 17 -1.19 -5.92 4.14
CA LEU A 17 -0.50 -4.86 4.89
C LEU A 17 -0.58 -3.53 4.12
N GLN A 18 -1.76 -2.95 4.05
CA GLN A 18 -2.01 -1.65 3.44
C GLN A 18 -2.04 -0.56 4.51
N SER A 19 -1.69 0.68 4.15
CA SER A 19 -1.60 1.81 5.07
C SER A 19 -2.84 1.97 5.96
N ASP A 20 -4.02 1.86 5.37
CA ASP A 20 -5.30 1.96 6.06
C ASP A 20 -5.60 0.77 7.00
N THR A 21 -5.14 -0.43 6.64
CA THR A 21 -5.31 -1.61 7.51
C THR A 21 -4.30 -1.61 8.65
N ILE A 22 -3.06 -1.17 8.41
CA ILE A 22 -2.05 -0.97 9.44
C ILE A 22 -2.55 0.07 10.45
N PHE A 23 -3.02 1.22 9.97
CA PHE A 23 -3.60 2.26 10.83
C PHE A 23 -4.73 1.73 11.71
N GLY A 24 -5.65 0.93 11.15
CA GLY A 24 -6.71 0.30 11.92
C GLY A 24 -6.20 -0.62 13.04
N HIS A 25 -5.09 -1.34 12.81
CA HIS A 25 -4.45 -2.14 13.86
C HIS A 25 -3.78 -1.29 14.94
N LEU A 26 -3.18 -0.16 14.58
CA LEU A 26 -2.64 0.81 15.55
C LEU A 26 -3.75 1.37 16.44
N CYS A 27 -4.90 1.77 15.87
CA CYS A 27 -6.06 2.22 16.64
C CYS A 27 -6.52 1.17 17.66
N TRP A 28 -6.53 -0.11 17.29
CA TRP A 28 -6.82 -1.20 18.22
C TRP A 28 -5.73 -1.37 19.28
N GLY A 29 -4.45 -1.23 18.91
CA GLY A 29 -3.33 -1.26 19.84
C GLY A 29 -3.48 -0.17 20.91
N ILE A 30 -3.74 1.08 20.49
CA ILE A 30 -4.00 2.21 21.41
C ILE A 30 -5.17 1.87 22.34
N ARG A 31 -6.27 1.40 21.77
CA ARG A 31 -7.48 1.08 22.54
C ARG A 31 -7.26 0.05 23.65
N TYR A 32 -6.33 -0.90 23.44
CA TYR A 32 -6.10 -2.00 24.38
C TYR A 32 -4.88 -1.82 25.29
N LEU A 33 -3.87 -1.05 24.90
CA LEU A 33 -2.65 -0.87 25.66
C LEU A 33 -2.69 0.36 26.58
N GLU A 34 -3.44 1.41 26.20
CA GLU A 34 -3.50 2.62 27.01
C GLU A 34 -4.53 2.47 28.16
N GLY A 35 -4.20 3.08 29.31
CA GLY A 35 -5.04 3.00 30.51
C GLY A 35 -6.46 3.52 30.31
N ASP A 36 -6.62 4.70 29.68
CA ASP A 36 -7.89 5.16 29.09
C ASP A 36 -7.80 5.10 27.56
N GLY A 37 -7.89 3.87 27.05
CA GLY A 37 -7.71 3.61 25.63
C GLY A 37 -8.73 4.32 24.72
N GLN A 38 -9.89 4.71 25.23
CA GLN A 38 -10.87 5.48 24.45
C GLN A 38 -10.37 6.92 24.28
N GLN A 39 -10.02 7.59 25.38
CA GLN A 39 -9.54 8.96 25.38
C GLN A 39 -8.19 9.07 24.61
N ALA A 40 -7.30 8.10 24.79
CA ALA A 40 -6.03 8.05 24.06
C ALA A 40 -6.24 7.90 22.55
N LEU A 41 -7.20 7.07 22.12
CA LEU A 41 -7.54 6.93 20.70
C LEU A 41 -8.15 8.20 20.12
N GLU A 42 -9.06 8.84 20.85
CA GLU A 42 -9.68 10.13 20.44
C GLU A 42 -8.59 11.20 20.27
N ALA A 43 -7.73 11.38 21.26
CA ALA A 43 -6.60 12.32 21.18
C ALA A 43 -5.65 12.02 20.01
N PHE A 44 -5.40 10.75 19.71
CA PHE A 44 -4.59 10.33 18.55
C PHE A 44 -5.25 10.70 17.22
N LEU A 45 -6.57 10.49 17.09
CA LEU A 45 -7.33 10.82 15.88
C LEU A 45 -7.50 12.34 15.69
N ASP A 46 -7.72 13.11 16.77
CA ASP A 46 -7.84 14.55 16.74
C ASP A 46 -6.60 15.25 16.16
N ARG A 47 -5.42 14.69 16.34
CA ARG A 47 -4.18 15.20 15.70
C ARG A 47 -4.24 15.13 14.19
N TYR A 48 -4.84 14.10 13.60
CA TYR A 48 -5.04 14.01 12.15
C TYR A 48 -6.07 15.02 11.66
N ASP A 49 -7.15 15.20 12.40
CA ASP A 49 -8.23 16.13 12.05
C ASP A 49 -7.78 17.60 12.19
N SER A 50 -6.87 17.89 13.12
CA SER A 50 -6.24 19.21 13.28
C SER A 50 -5.16 19.53 12.25
N GLY A 51 -4.77 18.55 11.41
CA GLY A 51 -3.75 18.71 10.38
C GLY A 51 -2.31 18.57 10.88
N ASP A 52 -2.12 18.05 12.10
CA ASP A 52 -0.83 17.69 12.71
C ASP A 52 -0.71 16.17 12.90
N PRO A 53 -0.68 15.38 11.81
CA PRO A 53 -0.66 13.93 11.92
C PRO A 53 0.59 13.45 12.68
N PRO A 54 0.45 12.54 13.67
CA PRO A 54 1.59 12.00 14.38
C PRO A 54 2.48 11.13 13.49
N MET A 55 1.89 10.48 12.49
CA MET A 55 2.62 9.64 11.54
C MET A 55 1.91 9.51 10.19
N LEU A 56 2.70 9.30 9.12
CA LEU A 56 2.22 8.91 7.80
C LEU A 56 2.78 7.53 7.46
N ILE A 57 1.93 6.64 6.94
CA ILE A 57 2.23 5.21 6.82
C ILE A 57 2.12 4.78 5.36
N SER A 58 3.13 4.11 4.82
CA SER A 58 3.04 3.47 3.50
C SER A 58 2.25 2.15 3.56
N CYS A 59 1.79 1.68 2.40
CA CYS A 59 1.52 0.26 2.24
C CYS A 59 2.84 -0.53 2.31
N ALA A 60 2.76 -1.80 2.72
CA ALA A 60 3.91 -2.67 2.64
C ALA A 60 4.26 -2.97 1.18
N VAL A 61 5.54 -2.89 0.86
CA VAL A 61 6.11 -3.15 -0.45
C VAL A 61 7.17 -4.26 -0.36
N PRO A 62 7.46 -4.99 -1.41
CA PRO A 62 8.58 -5.94 -1.40
C PRO A 62 9.90 -5.23 -1.08
N LYS A 63 10.77 -5.89 -0.30
CA LYS A 63 12.05 -5.32 0.12
C LYS A 63 12.90 -4.90 -1.08
N GLY A 64 13.38 -3.65 -1.05
CA GLY A 64 14.16 -3.06 -2.13
C GLY A 64 13.34 -2.55 -3.33
N PHE A 65 12.01 -2.59 -3.22
CA PHE A 65 11.11 -2.13 -4.29
C PHE A 65 10.16 -1.03 -3.82
N LEU A 66 9.63 -0.31 -4.78
CA LEU A 66 8.59 0.71 -4.64
C LEU A 66 7.42 0.38 -5.58
N PRO A 67 6.21 0.89 -5.34
CA PRO A 67 5.14 0.78 -6.30
C PRO A 67 5.54 1.47 -7.61
N ARG A 68 5.18 0.88 -8.75
CA ARG A 68 5.42 1.52 -10.04
C ARG A 68 4.65 2.86 -10.09
N PRO A 69 5.33 3.98 -10.42
CA PRO A 69 4.64 5.25 -10.62
C PRO A 69 3.64 5.16 -11.77
N VAL A 70 2.47 5.76 -11.58
CA VAL A 70 1.50 5.96 -12.64
C VAL A 70 1.90 7.23 -13.38
N LEU A 71 2.27 7.08 -14.64
CA LEU A 71 2.81 8.16 -15.46
C LEU A 71 1.95 8.37 -16.71
N PRO A 72 1.99 9.58 -17.30
CA PRO A 72 1.37 9.82 -18.60
C PRO A 72 1.97 8.88 -19.65
N SER A 73 1.14 8.43 -20.57
CA SER A 73 1.63 7.59 -21.67
C SER A 73 2.54 8.39 -22.59
N MET A 74 3.58 7.75 -23.12
CA MET A 74 4.36 8.31 -24.23
C MET A 74 3.46 8.65 -25.41
N GLY A 75 3.72 9.77 -26.08
CA GLY A 75 3.05 10.12 -27.33
C GLY A 75 3.21 9.01 -28.40
N ARG A 76 2.24 8.89 -29.30
CA ARG A 76 2.16 7.77 -30.27
C ARG A 76 3.45 7.65 -31.11
N ASN A 77 3.99 8.77 -31.57
CA ASN A 77 5.19 8.78 -32.43
C ASN A 77 6.42 8.27 -31.66
N LEU A 78 6.63 8.75 -30.43
CA LEU A 78 7.74 8.31 -29.59
C LEU A 78 7.59 6.83 -29.21
N LEU A 79 6.39 6.38 -28.91
CA LEU A 79 6.10 4.97 -28.60
C LEU A 79 6.46 4.07 -29.80
N HIS A 80 6.06 4.44 -31.02
CA HIS A 80 6.40 3.67 -32.23
C HIS A 80 7.89 3.70 -32.54
N PHE A 81 8.54 4.86 -32.38
CA PHE A 81 9.98 5.00 -32.59
C PHE A 81 10.77 4.09 -31.63
N LYS A 82 10.46 4.16 -30.33
CA LYS A 82 11.10 3.29 -29.31
C LYS A 82 10.80 1.82 -29.55
N ALA A 83 9.57 1.45 -29.90
CA ALA A 83 9.22 0.07 -30.23
C ALA A 83 10.04 -0.45 -31.41
N ALA A 84 10.21 0.36 -32.47
CA ALA A 84 11.00 -0.04 -33.62
C ALA A 84 12.49 -0.21 -33.27
N ALA A 85 13.06 0.66 -32.43
CA ALA A 85 14.43 0.57 -31.94
C ALA A 85 14.64 -0.72 -31.14
N ILE A 86 13.82 -0.94 -30.12
CA ILE A 86 13.85 -2.13 -29.26
C ILE A 86 13.73 -3.41 -30.09
N GLY A 87 12.79 -3.46 -31.05
CA GLY A 87 12.62 -4.64 -31.89
C GLY A 87 13.81 -4.92 -32.80
N ARG A 88 14.51 -3.89 -33.27
CA ARG A 88 15.78 -4.04 -34.02
C ARG A 88 16.88 -4.59 -33.14
N ASP A 89 17.01 -4.11 -31.91
CA ASP A 89 17.98 -4.63 -30.94
C ASP A 89 17.72 -6.10 -30.59
N MET A 90 16.46 -6.54 -30.69
CA MET A 90 16.05 -7.95 -30.59
C MET A 90 16.31 -8.78 -31.87
N GLY A 91 16.85 -8.19 -32.94
CA GLY A 91 17.13 -8.85 -34.22
C GLY A 91 15.96 -8.93 -35.20
N PHE A 92 14.92 -8.13 -35.03
CA PHE A 92 13.77 -8.08 -35.94
C PHE A 92 13.84 -6.85 -36.85
N GLU A 93 13.20 -6.93 -38.02
CA GLU A 93 13.14 -5.84 -39.00
C GLU A 93 11.71 -5.45 -39.37
N GLY A 94 11.54 -4.23 -39.91
CA GLY A 94 10.31 -3.70 -40.44
C GLY A 94 9.14 -3.76 -39.44
N LYS A 95 7.98 -4.22 -39.91
CA LYS A 95 6.78 -4.34 -39.06
C LYS A 95 6.93 -5.31 -37.88
N LYS A 96 7.78 -6.35 -38.04
CA LYS A 96 8.04 -7.30 -36.97
C LYS A 96 8.83 -6.67 -35.81
N ALA A 97 9.77 -5.76 -36.11
CA ALA A 97 10.49 -5.02 -35.08
C ALA A 97 9.51 -4.19 -34.22
N VAL A 98 8.63 -3.42 -34.86
CA VAL A 98 7.62 -2.62 -34.14
C VAL A 98 6.72 -3.51 -33.28
N TYR A 99 6.24 -4.62 -33.83
CA TYR A 99 5.34 -5.53 -33.09
C TYR A 99 6.02 -6.13 -31.84
N ASN A 100 7.24 -6.65 -31.98
CA ASN A 100 7.96 -7.25 -30.85
C ASN A 100 8.37 -6.21 -29.82
N GLY A 101 8.80 -5.02 -30.25
CA GLY A 101 9.09 -3.91 -29.34
C GLY A 101 7.85 -3.43 -28.56
N LEU A 102 6.69 -3.30 -29.20
CA LEU A 102 5.43 -2.97 -28.53
C LEU A 102 5.03 -4.07 -27.52
N THR A 103 5.24 -5.33 -27.85
CA THR A 103 4.95 -6.45 -26.96
C THR A 103 5.82 -6.37 -25.70
N LEU A 104 7.12 -6.10 -25.87
CA LEU A 104 8.02 -5.93 -24.75
C LEU A 104 7.66 -4.71 -23.90
N LEU A 105 7.42 -3.55 -24.50
CA LEU A 105 6.97 -2.34 -23.80
C LEU A 105 5.69 -2.60 -22.99
N LYS A 106 4.74 -3.33 -23.56
CA LYS A 106 3.51 -3.72 -22.86
C LYS A 106 3.80 -4.61 -21.65
N SER A 107 4.76 -5.51 -21.73
CA SER A 107 5.17 -6.37 -20.61
C SER A 107 5.82 -5.55 -19.49
N LEU A 108 6.70 -4.60 -19.83
CA LEU A 108 7.35 -3.71 -18.88
C LEU A 108 6.33 -2.81 -18.16
N ARG A 109 5.31 -2.33 -18.88
CA ARG A 109 4.21 -1.52 -18.30
C ARG A 109 3.33 -2.28 -17.31
N LYS A 110 3.29 -3.60 -17.39
CA LYS A 110 2.53 -4.45 -16.45
C LYS A 110 3.25 -4.69 -15.13
N ARG A 111 4.55 -4.39 -15.04
CA ARG A 111 5.30 -4.55 -13.78
C ARG A 111 4.65 -3.69 -12.70
N ALA A 112 4.37 -4.30 -11.56
CA ALA A 112 3.76 -3.62 -10.41
C ALA A 112 4.79 -2.86 -9.57
N TRP A 113 6.07 -3.24 -9.68
CA TRP A 113 7.13 -2.79 -8.81
C TRP A 113 8.31 -2.24 -9.60
N VAL A 114 9.00 -1.26 -8.99
CA VAL A 114 10.24 -0.64 -9.48
C VAL A 114 11.28 -0.72 -8.35
N ARG A 115 12.53 -1.03 -8.62
CA ARG A 115 13.57 -1.02 -7.58
C ARG A 115 13.79 0.39 -7.04
N VAL A 116 14.16 0.49 -5.77
CA VAL A 116 14.52 1.78 -5.14
C VAL A 116 15.64 2.47 -5.93
N GLU A 117 16.65 1.72 -6.37
CA GLU A 117 17.76 2.25 -7.18
C GLU A 117 17.30 2.82 -8.53
N ASP A 118 16.31 2.18 -9.17
CA ASP A 118 15.76 2.66 -10.44
C ASP A 118 14.95 3.93 -10.22
N TRP A 119 14.18 4.00 -9.14
CA TRP A 119 13.50 5.22 -8.74
C TRP A 119 14.47 6.37 -8.52
N LEU A 120 15.53 6.16 -7.73
CA LEU A 120 16.55 7.18 -7.45
C LEU A 120 17.24 7.67 -8.72
N ALA A 121 17.44 6.78 -9.70
CA ALA A 121 18.07 7.14 -10.97
C ALA A 121 17.19 7.97 -11.91
N ILE A 122 15.84 7.91 -11.77
CA ILE A 122 14.91 8.58 -12.70
C ILE A 122 14.06 9.66 -12.04
N ARG A 123 14.04 9.79 -10.70
CA ARG A 123 13.15 10.71 -9.99
C ARG A 123 13.34 12.18 -10.36
N ASP A 124 14.54 12.56 -10.85
CA ASP A 124 14.86 13.90 -11.31
C ASP A 124 14.32 14.23 -12.72
N VAL A 125 13.98 13.20 -13.48
CA VAL A 125 13.48 13.29 -14.87
C VAL A 125 12.34 12.28 -15.07
N LEU A 126 11.42 12.25 -14.10
CA LEU A 126 10.39 11.22 -14.00
C LEU A 126 9.44 11.26 -15.20
N SER A 127 9.57 10.28 -16.08
CA SER A 127 8.71 10.08 -17.25
C SER A 127 8.56 8.60 -17.58
N GLU A 128 7.51 8.23 -18.32
CA GLU A 128 7.33 6.84 -18.77
C GLU A 128 8.51 6.40 -19.68
N SER A 129 9.09 7.34 -20.44
CA SER A 129 10.27 7.09 -21.28
C SER A 129 11.48 6.71 -20.44
N ALA A 130 11.85 7.53 -19.45
CA ALA A 130 12.99 7.28 -18.58
C ALA A 130 12.83 5.97 -17.79
N LEU A 131 11.61 5.69 -17.30
CA LEU A 131 11.33 4.45 -16.60
C LEU A 131 11.49 3.23 -17.49
N VAL A 132 10.98 3.28 -18.72
CA VAL A 132 11.11 2.18 -19.68
C VAL A 132 12.56 1.94 -20.05
N GLU A 133 13.34 2.98 -20.34
CA GLU A 133 14.79 2.87 -20.64
C GLU A 133 15.53 2.19 -19.49
N ARG A 134 15.27 2.63 -18.27
CA ARG A 134 15.89 2.05 -17.08
C ARG A 134 15.55 0.58 -16.89
N LEU A 135 14.30 0.18 -17.17
CA LEU A 135 13.87 -1.21 -17.09
C LEU A 135 14.48 -2.07 -18.22
N LEU A 136 14.72 -1.50 -19.41
CA LEU A 136 15.39 -2.18 -20.53
C LEU A 136 16.86 -2.43 -20.23
N ASP A 137 17.59 -1.47 -19.67
CA ASP A 137 19.00 -1.58 -19.31
C ASP A 137 19.26 -2.72 -18.31
N ARG A 138 18.26 -3.05 -17.52
CA ARG A 138 18.30 -4.18 -16.57
C ARG A 138 17.85 -5.51 -17.16
N GLN A 139 17.29 -5.51 -18.37
CA GLN A 139 16.78 -6.74 -18.97
C GLN A 139 17.95 -7.71 -19.27
N GLY A 140 17.93 -8.86 -18.65
CA GLY A 140 18.98 -9.88 -18.76
C GLY A 140 20.11 -9.79 -17.71
N LYS A 141 20.20 -8.70 -16.94
CA LYS A 141 21.23 -8.54 -15.90
C LYS A 141 20.72 -8.88 -14.49
N ASP A 142 19.43 -8.70 -14.25
CA ASP A 142 18.85 -8.88 -12.92
C ASP A 142 17.33 -9.05 -13.06
N ASN A 143 16.90 -10.29 -13.17
CA ASN A 143 15.49 -10.66 -13.35
C ASN A 143 14.75 -10.89 -12.04
N GLU A 144 15.29 -10.45 -10.91
CA GLU A 144 14.52 -10.50 -9.67
C GLU A 144 13.29 -9.59 -9.77
N ILE A 145 12.20 -10.18 -10.17
CA ILE A 145 10.88 -9.65 -9.90
C ILE A 145 10.55 -10.12 -8.49
N PRO A 146 10.17 -9.22 -7.57
CA PRO A 146 9.80 -9.66 -6.23
C PRO A 146 8.73 -10.74 -6.37
N GLY A 147 8.95 -11.85 -5.68
CA GLY A 147 7.98 -12.95 -5.69
C GLY A 147 6.59 -12.41 -5.38
N GLU A 148 5.63 -12.66 -6.25
CA GLU A 148 4.25 -12.18 -6.07
C GLU A 148 3.58 -12.84 -4.86
N GLY A 149 4.28 -13.77 -4.20
CA GLY A 149 3.70 -14.64 -3.20
C GLY A 149 2.71 -15.63 -3.84
N LYS A 150 2.28 -16.58 -3.07
CA LYS A 150 1.30 -17.57 -3.49
C LYS A 150 -0.04 -17.26 -2.84
N THR A 151 -1.06 -17.06 -3.65
CA THR A 151 -2.45 -17.01 -3.17
C THR A 151 -3.01 -18.42 -3.16
N THR A 152 -3.52 -18.84 -2.01
CA THR A 152 -4.21 -20.12 -1.86
C THR A 152 -5.65 -19.87 -1.39
N ILE A 153 -6.57 -20.66 -1.92
CA ILE A 153 -7.95 -20.69 -1.45
C ILE A 153 -8.09 -21.94 -0.59
N ARG A 154 -8.54 -21.75 0.65
CA ARG A 154 -8.82 -22.85 1.57
C ARG A 154 -10.29 -22.88 1.92
N ASP A 155 -10.89 -24.05 1.82
CA ASP A 155 -12.25 -24.27 2.26
C ASP A 155 -12.27 -24.50 3.78
N HIS A 156 -13.18 -23.79 4.43
CA HIS A 156 -13.45 -23.87 5.85
C HIS A 156 -14.89 -24.28 6.07
N ASN A 157 -15.15 -24.96 7.19
CA ASN A 157 -16.49 -25.26 7.61
C ASN A 157 -16.75 -24.84 9.06
N SER A 158 -17.99 -24.45 9.31
CA SER A 158 -18.49 -24.20 10.67
C SER A 158 -19.35 -25.37 11.08
N ILE A 159 -18.94 -26.06 12.14
CA ILE A 159 -19.66 -27.24 12.68
C ILE A 159 -20.46 -26.78 13.90
N SER A 160 -21.75 -27.07 13.90
CA SER A 160 -22.60 -26.88 15.08
C SER A 160 -22.17 -27.82 16.18
N ARG A 161 -21.85 -27.31 17.35
CA ARG A 161 -21.49 -28.11 18.52
C ARG A 161 -22.67 -28.92 19.08
N THR A 162 -23.90 -28.52 18.76
CA THR A 162 -25.12 -29.17 19.22
C THR A 162 -25.48 -30.36 18.34
N THR A 163 -25.31 -30.24 17.01
CA THR A 163 -25.74 -31.25 16.04
C THR A 163 -24.60 -32.02 15.40
N ASN A 164 -23.36 -31.62 15.61
CA ASN A 164 -22.14 -32.10 14.94
C ASN A 164 -22.23 -32.08 13.40
N ARG A 165 -23.05 -31.20 12.83
CA ARG A 165 -23.24 -31.05 11.39
C ARG A 165 -22.76 -29.68 10.97
N VAL A 166 -22.39 -29.55 9.69
CA VAL A 166 -22.10 -28.26 9.05
C VAL A 166 -23.37 -27.41 9.09
N LEU A 167 -23.21 -26.12 9.46
CA LEU A 167 -24.34 -25.19 9.50
C LEU A 167 -24.87 -24.90 8.08
N ASP A 168 -26.17 -25.00 7.91
CA ASP A 168 -26.90 -24.58 6.70
C ASP A 168 -27.70 -23.30 7.01
N PRO A 169 -27.59 -22.23 6.16
CA PRO A 169 -26.62 -21.93 5.13
C PRO A 169 -25.37 -21.26 5.68
N GLY A 170 -24.26 -21.27 4.91
CA GLY A 170 -23.03 -20.53 5.23
C GLY A 170 -22.02 -21.30 6.10
N GLY A 171 -22.28 -22.57 6.38
CA GLY A 171 -21.36 -23.41 7.12
C GLY A 171 -20.11 -23.81 6.34
N LEU A 172 -20.15 -23.81 5.01
CA LEU A 172 -19.00 -23.99 4.13
C LEU A 172 -18.63 -22.65 3.49
N TYR A 173 -17.38 -22.23 3.61
CA TYR A 173 -16.90 -20.98 3.02
C TYR A 173 -15.43 -21.06 2.62
N ALA A 174 -15.06 -20.37 1.55
CA ALA A 174 -13.69 -20.27 1.08
C ALA A 174 -13.00 -19.05 1.66
N VAL A 175 -11.73 -19.20 2.02
CA VAL A 175 -10.87 -18.12 2.51
C VAL A 175 -9.64 -18.02 1.63
N GLU A 176 -9.42 -16.84 1.09
CA GLU A 176 -8.21 -16.49 0.36
C GLU A 176 -7.09 -16.14 1.34
N GLU A 177 -5.91 -16.70 1.13
CA GLU A 177 -4.75 -16.54 1.99
C GLU A 177 -3.51 -16.30 1.14
N HIS A 178 -2.79 -15.23 1.45
CA HIS A 178 -1.58 -14.82 0.74
C HIS A 178 -0.34 -15.27 1.50
N TRP A 179 0.47 -16.08 0.85
CA TRP A 179 1.71 -16.62 1.38
C TRP A 179 2.91 -16.00 0.70
N ARG A 180 3.97 -15.74 1.48
CA ARG A 180 5.30 -15.41 0.96
C ARG A 180 6.33 -16.32 1.59
N ASN A 181 7.43 -16.58 0.87
CA ASN A 181 8.56 -17.21 1.49
C ASN A 181 9.13 -16.29 2.59
N PRO A 182 9.68 -16.83 3.68
CA PRO A 182 10.28 -16.00 4.75
C PRO A 182 11.41 -15.09 4.24
N GLU A 183 12.05 -15.44 3.12
CA GLU A 183 13.08 -14.64 2.44
C GLU A 183 12.50 -13.46 1.66
N ASP A 184 11.24 -13.56 1.23
CA ASP A 184 10.52 -12.51 0.50
C ASP A 184 9.97 -11.45 1.47
N GLN A 185 10.89 -10.73 2.13
CA GLN A 185 10.55 -9.71 3.12
C GLN A 185 9.78 -8.54 2.49
N LEU A 186 8.96 -7.89 3.32
CA LEU A 186 8.27 -6.65 2.97
C LEU A 186 8.92 -5.48 3.72
N GLN A 187 8.69 -4.27 3.22
CA GLN A 187 9.10 -3.03 3.87
C GLN A 187 7.92 -2.09 4.03
N ILE A 188 7.88 -1.41 5.16
CA ILE A 188 6.94 -0.32 5.47
C ILE A 188 7.78 0.92 5.72
N TYR A 189 7.44 2.01 5.05
CA TYR A 189 8.00 3.34 5.31
C TYR A 189 7.05 4.13 6.16
N VAL A 190 7.58 4.85 7.13
CA VAL A 190 6.79 5.68 8.05
C VAL A 190 7.49 7.03 8.21
N TRP A 191 6.70 8.09 8.17
CA TRP A 191 7.11 9.40 8.65
C TRP A 191 6.51 9.64 10.03
N PHE A 192 7.31 10.13 10.96
CA PHE A 192 6.90 10.50 12.32
C PHE A 192 7.09 11.99 12.54
N SER A 193 6.18 12.61 13.28
CA SER A 193 6.31 14.02 13.69
C SER A 193 7.45 14.22 14.69
N GLY A 194 7.76 13.22 15.53
CA GLY A 194 8.84 13.25 16.50
C GLY A 194 9.34 11.86 16.90
N VAL A 195 10.29 11.83 17.83
CA VAL A 195 10.89 10.59 18.36
C VAL A 195 9.92 9.82 19.26
N ASP A 196 9.04 10.54 19.94
CA ASP A 196 8.04 9.93 20.83
C ASP A 196 7.00 9.13 20.03
N GLU A 197 6.61 9.63 18.85
CA GLU A 197 5.72 8.93 17.94
C GLU A 197 6.35 7.68 17.35
N GLN A 198 7.66 7.70 17.10
CA GLN A 198 8.37 6.49 16.67
C GLN A 198 8.42 5.46 17.80
N ALA A 199 8.78 5.86 19.01
CA ALA A 199 8.79 4.97 20.17
C ALA A 199 7.39 4.39 20.45
N PHE A 200 6.34 5.20 20.25
CA PHE A 200 4.95 4.78 20.36
C PHE A 200 4.57 3.74 19.29
N TRP A 201 4.96 3.95 18.05
CA TRP A 201 4.80 2.98 16.96
C TRP A 201 5.47 1.65 17.29
N ASP A 202 6.74 1.68 17.71
CA ASP A 202 7.52 0.48 18.02
C ASP A 202 6.84 -0.32 19.15
N ARG A 203 6.36 0.37 20.19
CA ARG A 203 5.64 -0.25 21.30
C ARG A 203 4.34 -0.91 20.83
N LEU A 204 3.51 -0.23 20.00
CA LEU A 204 2.25 -0.79 19.49
C LEU A 204 2.49 -2.06 18.67
N TRP A 205 3.56 -2.10 17.88
CA TRP A 205 3.92 -3.29 17.14
C TRP A 205 4.39 -4.42 18.04
N GLN A 206 5.30 -4.17 18.95
CA GLN A 206 5.91 -5.19 19.80
C GLN A 206 4.96 -5.73 20.87
N GLU A 207 4.13 -4.88 21.45
CA GLU A 207 3.25 -5.28 22.55
C GLU A 207 1.85 -5.70 22.10
N TYR A 208 1.40 -5.29 20.91
CA TYR A 208 0.06 -5.62 20.44
C TYR A 208 0.04 -6.39 19.11
N ILE A 209 0.61 -5.85 18.01
CA ILE A 209 0.41 -6.44 16.69
C ILE A 209 1.18 -7.74 16.55
N VAL A 210 2.45 -7.78 16.91
CA VAL A 210 3.29 -9.00 16.81
C VAL A 210 2.73 -10.14 17.67
N PRO A 211 2.39 -9.94 18.96
CA PRO A 211 1.86 -11.00 19.79
C PRO A 211 0.45 -11.49 19.39
N THR A 212 -0.38 -10.61 18.84
CA THR A 212 -1.79 -10.96 18.51
C THR A 212 -2.00 -11.33 17.06
N GLY A 213 -1.03 -11.08 16.17
CA GLY A 213 -1.14 -11.25 14.73
C GLY A 213 -1.85 -10.09 14.02
N PHE A 214 -1.69 -10.02 12.70
CA PHE A 214 -2.22 -8.98 11.83
C PHE A 214 -3.38 -9.47 10.97
N GLY A 215 -4.45 -8.71 10.93
CA GLY A 215 -5.55 -8.90 9.98
C GLY A 215 -6.64 -9.88 10.45
N LYS A 216 -7.36 -10.40 9.48
CA LYS A 216 -8.47 -11.33 9.69
C LYS A 216 -7.94 -12.69 10.13
N ASP A 217 -8.72 -13.37 11.02
CA ASP A 217 -8.48 -14.72 11.50
C ASP A 217 -7.14 -14.92 12.23
N LYS A 218 -6.61 -13.84 12.82
CA LYS A 218 -5.39 -13.87 13.63
C LYS A 218 -5.49 -14.82 14.83
N SER A 219 -6.68 -14.99 15.42
CA SER A 219 -6.93 -15.95 16.50
C SER A 219 -6.79 -17.42 16.08
N THR A 220 -6.76 -17.71 14.79
CA THR A 220 -6.57 -19.05 14.23
C THR A 220 -5.21 -19.24 13.55
N GLY A 221 -4.24 -18.35 13.84
CA GLY A 221 -2.85 -18.43 13.39
C GLY A 221 -2.55 -17.76 12.07
N ALA A 222 -3.50 -17.04 11.45
CA ALA A 222 -3.20 -16.21 10.30
C ALA A 222 -2.55 -14.88 10.71
N GLY A 223 -1.73 -14.29 9.82
CA GLY A 223 -1.16 -12.97 10.03
C GLY A 223 -0.06 -12.90 11.08
N TRP A 224 0.60 -14.00 11.38
CA TRP A 224 1.78 -13.99 12.25
C TRP A 224 2.97 -13.44 11.48
N LEU A 225 3.64 -12.46 12.06
CA LEU A 225 4.73 -11.74 11.43
C LEU A 225 5.71 -11.18 12.47
N ASP A 226 6.93 -10.88 12.01
CA ASP A 226 7.91 -10.08 12.75
C ASP A 226 8.11 -8.75 12.05
N ILE A 227 8.48 -7.72 12.81
CA ILE A 227 8.85 -6.41 12.30
C ILE A 227 10.11 -5.91 12.99
N VAL A 228 11.04 -5.39 12.20
CA VAL A 228 12.32 -4.85 12.71
C VAL A 228 12.61 -3.54 12.00
N GLN A 229 12.99 -2.51 12.76
CA GLN A 229 13.44 -1.25 12.19
C GLN A 229 14.77 -1.46 11.45
N ASP A 230 14.87 -0.88 10.27
CA ASP A 230 16.12 -0.82 9.52
C ASP A 230 16.92 0.42 9.93
N THR A 231 17.88 0.23 10.82
CA THR A 231 18.72 1.32 11.34
C THR A 231 19.73 1.88 10.32
N ALA A 232 19.96 1.16 9.22
CA ALA A 232 20.81 1.61 8.11
C ALA A 232 20.01 2.34 7.02
N PHE A 233 18.73 2.62 7.26
CA PHE A 233 17.90 3.31 6.28
C PHE A 233 18.36 4.75 6.09
N ASP A 234 18.63 5.10 4.83
CA ASP A 234 18.91 6.46 4.41
C ASP A 234 17.62 7.19 4.01
N SER A 235 17.34 8.29 4.69
CA SER A 235 16.16 9.14 4.43
C SER A 235 16.26 9.99 3.16
N ASP A 236 17.41 10.00 2.46
CA ASP A 236 17.58 10.71 1.18
C ASP A 236 16.60 10.27 0.11
N LEU A 237 16.01 9.09 0.27
CA LEU A 237 14.87 8.64 -0.53
C LEU A 237 13.72 9.67 -0.53
N PHE A 238 13.51 10.37 0.58
CA PHE A 238 12.45 11.35 0.80
C PHE A 238 12.90 12.81 0.61
N ALA A 239 14.15 13.04 0.20
CA ALA A 239 14.70 14.35 -0.06
C ALA A 239 14.96 14.53 -1.56
N LEU A 240 14.46 15.63 -2.14
CA LEU A 240 14.79 16.07 -3.50
C LEU A 240 14.52 17.57 -3.60
N ASP A 241 15.57 18.34 -3.79
CA ASP A 241 15.46 19.79 -3.98
C ASP A 241 14.75 20.10 -5.30
N GLY A 242 13.84 21.07 -5.28
CA GLY A 242 13.10 21.49 -6.45
C GLY A 242 12.15 20.41 -7.01
N ALA A 243 11.68 19.52 -6.17
CA ALA A 243 10.63 18.56 -6.53
C ALA A 243 9.36 19.33 -6.95
N ASP A 244 8.77 18.93 -8.07
CA ASP A 244 7.50 19.48 -8.60
C ASP A 244 6.41 18.41 -8.68
N ALA A 245 6.71 17.19 -8.24
CA ALA A 245 5.78 16.07 -8.22
C ALA A 245 6.05 15.14 -7.03
N HIS A 246 5.02 14.35 -6.64
CA HIS A 246 5.06 13.49 -5.47
C HIS A 246 4.37 12.16 -5.74
N MET A 247 5.07 11.04 -5.53
CA MET A 247 4.52 9.69 -5.69
C MET A 247 4.07 9.11 -4.35
N SER A 248 2.79 8.75 -4.24
CA SER A 248 2.26 8.11 -3.02
C SER A 248 2.72 6.67 -2.86
N LEU A 249 3.16 6.33 -1.65
CA LEU A 249 3.42 4.95 -1.19
C LEU A 249 2.21 4.33 -0.46
N SER A 250 1.15 5.13 -0.23
CA SER A 250 0.00 4.75 0.57
C SER A 250 -1.26 4.61 -0.29
N ASN A 251 -2.25 3.87 0.22
CA ASN A 251 -3.61 4.10 -0.23
C ASN A 251 -4.03 5.50 0.23
N ALA A 252 -4.54 6.30 -0.68
CA ALA A 252 -4.91 7.68 -0.38
C ALA A 252 -6.39 7.95 -0.68
N ALA A 253 -7.01 8.80 0.13
CA ALA A 253 -8.31 9.37 -0.21
C ALA A 253 -8.16 10.34 -1.38
N LEU A 254 -9.21 10.46 -2.18
CA LEU A 254 -9.31 11.55 -3.15
C LEU A 254 -9.37 12.86 -2.37
N PRO A 255 -8.42 13.79 -2.55
CA PRO A 255 -8.50 15.07 -1.90
C PRO A 255 -9.62 15.92 -2.52
N ASP A 256 -10.33 16.68 -1.66
CA ASP A 256 -11.22 17.74 -2.09
C ASP A 256 -10.36 18.99 -2.39
N TRP A 257 -9.72 19.04 -3.53
CA TRP A 257 -8.94 20.21 -3.91
C TRP A 257 -9.79 21.23 -4.67
N PRO A 258 -9.80 22.48 -4.23
CA PRO A 258 -10.28 23.57 -5.05
C PRO A 258 -9.43 23.64 -6.34
N GLY A 259 -10.05 23.38 -7.49
CA GLY A 259 -9.34 23.38 -8.78
C GLY A 259 -8.95 22.00 -9.32
N GLY A 260 -9.28 20.90 -8.59
CA GLY A 260 -9.02 19.52 -9.02
C GLY A 260 -7.59 19.04 -8.74
N ILE A 261 -7.40 17.73 -8.85
CA ILE A 261 -6.10 17.09 -8.71
C ILE A 261 -5.43 17.04 -10.07
N PHE A 262 -4.28 17.66 -10.22
CA PHE A 262 -3.41 17.36 -11.35
C PHE A 262 -2.51 16.20 -10.99
N GLY A 263 -2.81 15.02 -11.53
CA GLY A 263 -2.02 13.82 -11.23
C GLY A 263 -2.43 12.61 -12.06
N PHE A 264 -1.60 11.59 -11.98
CA PHE A 264 -1.77 10.31 -12.67
C PHE A 264 -1.95 9.23 -11.62
N TYR A 265 -3.10 8.54 -11.63
CA TYR A 265 -3.43 7.59 -10.60
C TYR A 265 -4.35 6.47 -11.10
N LYS A 266 -4.40 5.41 -10.32
CA LYS A 266 -5.37 4.33 -10.46
C LYS A 266 -6.25 4.30 -9.22
N THR A 267 -7.55 4.18 -9.42
CA THR A 267 -8.53 4.05 -8.35
C THR A 267 -8.86 2.60 -8.06
N PHE A 268 -9.41 2.34 -6.89
CA PHE A 268 -10.04 1.08 -6.52
C PHE A 268 -11.13 1.32 -5.48
N CYS A 269 -12.08 0.40 -5.42
CA CYS A 269 -13.09 0.43 -4.38
C CYS A 269 -12.60 -0.38 -3.17
N LYS A 270 -12.48 0.27 -2.01
CA LYS A 270 -12.12 -0.37 -0.75
C LYS A 270 -13.37 -0.77 0.01
N HIS A 271 -13.48 -2.05 0.31
CA HIS A 271 -14.50 -2.61 1.19
C HIS A 271 -13.86 -2.94 2.54
N GLY A 272 -13.95 -2.01 3.49
CA GLY A 272 -13.38 -2.18 4.82
C GLY A 272 -14.30 -3.03 5.72
N LYS A 273 -13.69 -3.91 6.52
CA LYS A 273 -14.37 -4.65 7.58
C LYS A 273 -13.75 -4.28 8.92
N LEU A 274 -14.59 -3.96 9.90
CA LEU A 274 -14.16 -3.67 11.27
C LEU A 274 -13.80 -4.97 11.99
N GLY A 275 -12.83 -4.88 12.88
CA GLY A 275 -12.42 -5.97 13.77
C GLY A 275 -12.98 -5.81 15.18
N GLY A 276 -12.49 -6.66 16.11
CA GLY A 276 -12.82 -6.60 17.53
C GLY A 276 -14.33 -6.72 17.80
N HIS A 277 -14.82 -5.98 18.76
CA HIS A 277 -16.23 -6.05 19.17
C HIS A 277 -17.20 -5.58 18.05
N PHE A 278 -16.79 -4.69 17.17
CA PHE A 278 -17.62 -4.27 16.02
C PHE A 278 -17.91 -5.41 15.02
N ALA A 279 -17.15 -6.49 15.04
CA ALA A 279 -17.42 -7.64 14.19
C ALA A 279 -18.57 -8.52 14.73
N VAL A 280 -18.90 -8.39 16.03
CA VAL A 280 -19.83 -9.26 16.76
C VAL A 280 -21.03 -8.51 17.28
N HIS A 281 -20.88 -7.23 17.62
CA HIS A 281 -21.91 -6.39 18.19
C HIS A 281 -22.10 -5.10 17.39
N GLY A 282 -23.33 -4.74 17.11
CA GLY A 282 -23.67 -3.45 16.52
C GLY A 282 -23.70 -2.34 17.58
N PRO A 283 -23.82 -1.07 17.16
CA PRO A 283 -24.02 0.05 18.05
C PRO A 283 -25.20 -0.20 19.00
N ALA A 284 -25.03 0.15 20.28
CA ALA A 284 -26.05 -0.02 21.33
C ALA A 284 -26.62 -1.46 21.48
N GLY A 285 -25.79 -2.49 21.13
CA GLY A 285 -26.23 -3.89 21.25
C GLY A 285 -27.14 -4.39 20.14
N GLY A 286 -27.29 -3.61 19.07
CA GLY A 286 -28.02 -4.00 17.87
C GLY A 286 -27.29 -5.04 17.01
N PRO A 287 -27.85 -5.43 15.85
CA PRO A 287 -27.21 -6.38 14.94
C PRO A 287 -25.82 -5.89 14.50
N ALA A 288 -24.86 -6.81 14.42
CA ALA A 288 -23.52 -6.49 13.95
C ALA A 288 -23.57 -6.00 12.51
N ASN A 289 -22.98 -4.82 12.27
CA ASN A 289 -22.69 -4.33 10.93
C ASN A 289 -21.19 -4.01 10.83
N PRO A 290 -20.36 -5.01 10.57
CA PRO A 290 -18.91 -4.83 10.56
C PRO A 290 -18.39 -4.13 9.28
N PHE A 291 -19.24 -3.87 8.30
CA PHE A 291 -18.80 -3.38 7.00
C PHE A 291 -18.84 -1.86 6.95
N LYS A 292 -17.72 -1.26 6.56
CA LYS A 292 -17.68 0.14 6.15
C LYS A 292 -18.39 0.31 4.80
N LYS A 293 -18.89 1.50 4.52
CA LYS A 293 -19.38 1.87 3.19
C LYS A 293 -18.24 1.68 2.17
N PRO A 294 -18.55 1.34 0.91
CA PRO A 294 -17.54 1.31 -0.15
C PRO A 294 -16.85 2.67 -0.30
N LEU A 295 -15.52 2.70 -0.33
CA LEU A 295 -14.72 3.91 -0.44
C LEU A 295 -13.92 3.90 -1.73
N LEU A 296 -13.99 4.97 -2.50
CA LEU A 296 -13.12 5.16 -3.65
C LEU A 296 -11.77 5.69 -3.18
N MET A 297 -10.72 4.89 -3.39
CA MET A 297 -9.36 5.18 -2.95
C MET A 297 -8.39 5.18 -4.13
N LEU A 298 -7.27 5.86 -3.96
CA LEU A 298 -6.12 5.83 -4.87
C LEU A 298 -5.17 4.71 -4.46
N ARG A 299 -4.61 4.02 -5.46
CA ARG A 299 -3.58 3.00 -5.24
C ARG A 299 -2.21 3.63 -5.01
N PRO A 300 -1.29 2.96 -4.29
CA PRO A 300 0.12 3.34 -4.26
C PRO A 300 0.69 3.45 -5.69
N GLY A 301 1.65 4.36 -5.88
CA GLY A 301 2.17 4.72 -7.20
C GLY A 301 1.42 5.89 -7.86
N ALA A 302 0.38 6.43 -7.24
CA ALA A 302 -0.24 7.67 -7.70
C ALA A 302 0.78 8.82 -7.67
N VAL A 303 0.92 9.57 -8.78
CA VAL A 303 1.84 10.71 -8.92
C VAL A 303 1.02 11.98 -9.01
N PHE A 304 1.31 12.93 -8.15
CA PHE A 304 0.65 14.25 -8.08
C PHE A 304 1.66 15.33 -8.47
N LYS A 305 1.25 16.29 -9.29
CA LYS A 305 2.05 17.45 -9.64
C LYS A 305 1.79 18.59 -8.66
N GLY A 306 2.82 19.33 -8.29
CA GLY A 306 2.76 20.40 -7.29
C GLY A 306 3.08 19.89 -5.88
N GLU A 307 2.51 20.54 -4.88
CA GLU A 307 2.70 20.19 -3.48
C GLU A 307 2.19 18.77 -3.14
N PRO A 308 2.81 18.09 -2.15
CA PRO A 308 2.36 16.77 -1.75
C PRO A 308 0.94 16.84 -1.19
N PRO A 309 0.06 15.90 -1.61
CA PRO A 309 -1.30 15.88 -1.10
C PRO A 309 -1.30 15.57 0.40
N LYS A 310 -1.99 16.38 1.20
CA LYS A 310 -2.08 16.18 2.64
C LYS A 310 -2.90 14.94 3.02
N GLY A 311 -3.93 14.61 2.23
CA GLY A 311 -4.88 13.56 2.58
C GLY A 311 -5.70 13.90 3.82
N ARG A 312 -6.52 12.95 4.27
CA ARG A 312 -7.33 13.12 5.50
C ARG A 312 -7.80 11.78 6.03
N LEU A 313 -8.26 11.76 7.26
CA LEU A 313 -9.16 10.72 7.74
C LEU A 313 -10.55 10.93 7.10
N LEU A 314 -11.12 9.84 6.58
CA LEU A 314 -12.47 9.87 6.00
C LEU A 314 -13.49 9.58 7.10
N ALA A 315 -14.37 10.53 7.36
CA ALA A 315 -15.52 10.39 8.24
C ALA A 315 -16.73 9.80 7.49
N ASN A 316 -17.80 9.49 8.24
CA ASN A 316 -19.06 8.96 7.70
C ASN A 316 -18.92 7.68 6.87
N VAL A 317 -17.90 6.90 7.15
CA VAL A 317 -17.58 5.63 6.46
C VAL A 317 -18.33 4.43 7.02
N HIS A 318 -19.07 4.61 8.13
CA HIS A 318 -19.84 3.58 8.81
C HIS A 318 -21.14 4.17 9.35
N VAL A 319 -22.03 3.33 9.89
CA VAL A 319 -23.24 3.78 10.62
C VAL A 319 -22.88 4.39 11.97
N ASP A 320 -21.80 3.95 12.58
CA ASP A 320 -21.19 4.58 13.74
C ASP A 320 -20.29 5.71 13.26
N ALA A 321 -20.64 6.95 13.63
CA ALA A 321 -19.95 8.16 13.18
C ALA A 321 -18.53 8.31 13.74
N SER A 322 -18.21 7.63 14.85
CA SER A 322 -16.85 7.63 15.42
C SER A 322 -15.83 6.84 14.57
N ILE A 323 -16.32 6.01 13.66
CA ILE A 323 -15.44 5.20 12.79
C ILE A 323 -14.94 6.05 11.63
N GLN A 324 -13.62 6.17 11.56
CA GLN A 324 -12.92 6.85 10.49
C GLN A 324 -12.13 5.86 9.62
N HIS A 325 -11.63 6.33 8.48
CA HIS A 325 -10.80 5.55 7.58
C HIS A 325 -9.58 6.36 7.14
N TYR A 326 -8.40 5.75 7.24
CA TYR A 326 -7.13 6.38 6.90
C TYR A 326 -6.99 6.59 5.39
N GLY A 327 -6.73 7.81 4.99
CA GLY A 327 -6.55 8.20 3.59
C GLY A 327 -5.40 9.20 3.36
N LEU A 328 -4.39 9.23 4.27
CA LEU A 328 -3.25 10.13 4.14
C LEU A 328 -2.12 9.47 3.35
N PRO A 329 -1.58 10.10 2.30
CA PRO A 329 -0.46 9.58 1.55
C PRO A 329 0.88 9.90 2.22
N LEU A 330 1.77 8.91 2.27
CA LEU A 330 3.21 9.14 2.44
C LEU A 330 3.81 9.19 1.03
N CYS A 331 4.48 10.31 0.68
CA CYS A 331 4.93 10.56 -0.68
C CYS A 331 6.44 10.61 -0.83
N LEU A 332 6.93 10.17 -1.98
CA LEU A 332 8.30 10.37 -2.45
C LEU A 332 8.36 11.55 -3.43
N PRO A 333 9.33 12.48 -3.29
CA PRO A 333 9.48 13.61 -4.20
C PRO A 333 10.07 13.18 -5.55
N ALA A 334 9.66 13.88 -6.61
CA ALA A 334 10.16 13.70 -7.97
C ALA A 334 10.08 15.02 -8.76
N ARG A 335 10.73 15.06 -9.94
CA ARG A 335 10.51 16.07 -10.97
C ARG A 335 9.87 15.41 -12.18
N LEU A 336 8.65 15.82 -12.48
CA LEU A 336 7.85 15.19 -13.54
C LEU A 336 8.09 15.86 -14.89
N GLU A 337 8.67 15.13 -15.82
CA GLU A 337 8.72 15.54 -17.22
C GLU A 337 7.39 15.23 -17.89
N VAL A 338 6.59 16.26 -18.15
CA VAL A 338 5.42 16.16 -19.02
C VAL A 338 5.92 16.34 -20.44
N GLN A 339 6.02 15.25 -21.20
CA GLN A 339 6.29 15.34 -22.63
C GLN A 339 5.03 15.92 -23.31
N ASP A 340 5.18 17.03 -23.99
CA ASP A 340 4.13 17.58 -24.84
C ASP A 340 3.66 16.51 -25.83
N ALA A 341 2.34 16.35 -25.93
CA ALA A 341 1.69 15.29 -26.70
C ALA A 341 1.81 15.51 -28.22
#